data_b69313f4ea82a5d7faeee58b12216f0e
#
_entry.id   b69313f4ea82a5d7faeee58b12216f0e
#
_cell.length_a   1.000
_cell.length_b   1.000
_cell.length_c   1.000
_cell.angle_alpha   90.00
_cell.angle_beta   90.00
_cell.angle_gamma   90.00
#
_symmetry.space_group_name_H-M   'P 1'
#
loop_
_entity.id
_entity.type
_entity.pdbx_description
1 polymer ?
#
loop_
_entity_poly.entity_id
_entity_poly.type
_entity_poly.pdbx_seq_one_letter_code
_entity_poly.pdbx_strand_id
1 'polypeptide(L)'
;MRRREYVHPHKRKHISNRHLADRYFYAGEHDTVTRISLTQYNADTLHTREIKTNETSFKKFVDGNSINWFQVSGLTDSEAVTRIVNEFGMHNLDAKDILTPQHVVKIEEYDKHMLIVLNSSYYDTNMEINSEHISILITGNVVISFTESNNPVFENAYKAIESNMLNIRRKNSGLLLAFLLNTIIANLVESASKVEEMLEDIEETLLDIKNDQGNMGLLIQQRRKEYMVIRKNSQPLKEQFAKLLRTENGIISSDILPIYNDLSDQLQFIIQTTESCREIISSLVDLYISNNDLRMNAIMKRLHLYMRTVYLENAF
;
A
#
# COMPACT_ATOMS: atom_id res chain seq x y z
N MET A 1 12.13 39.44 -12.39
CA MET A 1 11.10 38.45 -11.99
C MET A 1 10.68 37.65 -13.22
N ARG A 2 11.23 36.40 -13.40
CA ARG A 2 10.81 35.51 -14.48
C ARG A 2 9.65 34.66 -13.97
N ARG A 3 8.47 34.77 -14.58
CA ARG A 3 7.34 33.87 -14.36
C ARG A 3 7.77 32.45 -14.73
N ARG A 4 7.75 31.53 -13.77
CA ARG A 4 7.81 30.09 -14.05
C ARG A 4 6.48 29.71 -14.71
N GLU A 5 6.53 29.36 -15.98
CA GLU A 5 5.41 28.70 -16.66
C GLU A 5 5.21 27.34 -16.01
N TYR A 6 4.02 27.15 -15.43
CA TYR A 6 3.53 25.85 -14.99
C TYR A 6 3.25 25.02 -16.24
N VAL A 7 4.18 24.14 -16.60
CA VAL A 7 3.90 23.10 -17.59
C VAL A 7 2.94 22.11 -16.96
N HIS A 8 1.67 22.12 -17.37
CA HIS A 8 0.73 21.08 -17.00
C HIS A 8 1.27 19.74 -17.52
N PRO A 9 1.44 18.70 -16.65
CA PRO A 9 1.78 17.39 -17.13
C PRO A 9 0.70 16.93 -18.11
N HIS A 10 1.11 16.48 -19.29
CA HIS A 10 0.21 15.95 -20.31
C HIS A 10 -0.68 14.88 -19.66
N LYS A 11 -2.00 15.11 -19.61
CA LYS A 11 -2.97 14.09 -19.23
C LYS A 11 -2.81 12.92 -20.19
N ARG A 12 -2.11 11.86 -19.77
CA ARG A 12 -2.11 10.58 -20.50
C ARG A 12 -3.57 10.14 -20.63
N LYS A 13 -3.95 9.66 -21.80
CA LYS A 13 -5.25 9.01 -21.98
C LYS A 13 -5.26 7.81 -21.03
N HIS A 14 -6.06 7.88 -19.96
CA HIS A 14 -6.28 6.74 -19.09
C HIS A 14 -6.86 5.60 -19.91
N ILE A 15 -6.06 4.56 -20.11
CA ILE A 15 -6.53 3.30 -20.66
C ILE A 15 -7.48 2.71 -19.62
N SER A 16 -8.70 2.38 -20.05
CA SER A 16 -9.72 1.84 -19.15
C SER A 16 -10.01 0.39 -19.48
N ASN A 17 -9.71 -0.50 -18.55
CA ASN A 17 -10.04 -1.93 -18.62
C ASN A 17 -11.47 -2.24 -18.14
N ARG A 18 -12.40 -1.26 -18.20
CA ARG A 18 -13.76 -1.42 -17.65
C ARG A 18 -14.64 -2.41 -18.43
N HIS A 19 -14.36 -2.59 -19.71
CA HIS A 19 -15.10 -3.52 -20.55
C HIS A 19 -14.40 -4.87 -20.64
N LEU A 20 -15.18 -5.93 -20.87
CA LEU A 20 -14.63 -7.25 -21.21
C LEU A 20 -13.92 -7.14 -22.56
N ALA A 21 -12.68 -7.60 -22.60
CA ALA A 21 -11.84 -7.56 -23.78
C ALA A 21 -10.95 -8.82 -23.84
N ASP A 22 -10.50 -9.14 -25.04
CA ASP A 22 -9.57 -10.27 -25.26
C ASP A 22 -8.16 -9.92 -24.74
N ARG A 23 -7.84 -8.62 -24.64
CA ARG A 23 -6.57 -8.12 -24.14
C ARG A 23 -6.78 -6.95 -23.19
N TYR A 24 -6.01 -6.93 -22.11
CA TYR A 24 -5.95 -5.86 -21.14
C TYR A 24 -4.59 -5.19 -21.19
N PHE A 25 -4.56 -3.91 -20.84
CA PHE A 25 -3.35 -3.10 -20.81
C PHE A 25 -3.12 -2.56 -19.41
N TYR A 26 -1.88 -2.26 -19.09
CA TYR A 26 -1.58 -1.61 -17.85
C TYR A 26 -2.24 -0.23 -17.77
N ALA A 27 -3.09 -0.04 -16.77
CA ALA A 27 -3.91 1.16 -16.57
C ALA A 27 -3.36 2.10 -15.48
N GLY A 28 -2.16 1.82 -14.97
CA GLY A 28 -1.49 2.65 -13.96
C GLY A 28 -0.68 3.80 -14.54
N GLU A 29 0.01 4.52 -13.65
CA GLU A 29 0.77 5.73 -13.99
C GLU A 29 2.28 5.48 -14.11
N HIS A 30 2.79 4.32 -13.69
CA HIS A 30 4.20 3.99 -13.72
C HIS A 30 4.68 3.59 -15.10
N ASP A 31 5.85 4.11 -15.51
CA ASP A 31 6.53 3.76 -16.79
C ASP A 31 7.63 2.72 -16.57
N THR A 32 7.54 1.95 -15.51
CA THR A 32 8.55 0.97 -15.14
C THR A 32 8.63 -0.15 -16.16
N VAL A 33 9.83 -0.34 -16.75
CA VAL A 33 10.08 -1.45 -17.67
C VAL A 33 9.90 -2.77 -16.93
N THR A 34 9.13 -3.68 -17.52
CA THR A 34 8.87 -4.99 -16.95
C THR A 34 10.15 -5.83 -16.88
N ARG A 35 10.45 -6.34 -15.69
CA ARG A 35 11.54 -7.28 -15.42
C ARG A 35 10.98 -8.49 -14.71
N ILE A 36 11.55 -9.64 -15.01
CA ILE A 36 11.15 -10.90 -14.38
C ILE A 36 12.40 -11.55 -13.80
N SER A 37 12.36 -11.82 -12.50
CA SER A 37 13.36 -12.66 -11.84
C SER A 37 12.70 -13.92 -11.29
N LEU A 38 13.45 -15.02 -11.26
CA LEU A 38 13.03 -16.29 -10.69
C LEU A 38 13.98 -16.69 -9.59
N THR A 39 13.45 -16.78 -8.38
CA THR A 39 14.14 -17.37 -7.22
C THR A 39 13.62 -18.77 -7.00
N GLN A 40 14.50 -19.75 -7.05
CA GLN A 40 14.21 -21.17 -6.82
C GLN A 40 14.96 -21.64 -5.58
N TYR A 41 14.24 -22.27 -4.67
CA TYR A 41 14.87 -22.77 -3.45
C TYR A 41 14.23 -24.06 -2.95
N ASN A 42 15.04 -24.85 -2.29
CA ASN A 42 14.67 -26.02 -1.51
C ASN A 42 15.56 -26.12 -0.26
N ALA A 43 15.54 -27.24 0.47
CA ALA A 43 16.33 -27.42 1.69
C ALA A 43 17.82 -27.10 1.51
N ASP A 44 18.39 -27.42 0.35
CA ASP A 44 19.83 -27.47 0.10
C ASP A 44 20.31 -26.33 -0.81
N THR A 45 19.42 -25.82 -1.69
CA THR A 45 19.81 -24.90 -2.77
C THR A 45 18.98 -23.61 -2.75
N LEU A 46 19.60 -22.54 -3.21
CA LEU A 46 18.97 -21.26 -3.50
C LEU A 46 19.61 -20.67 -4.75
N HIS A 47 18.82 -20.44 -5.79
CA HIS A 47 19.26 -19.87 -7.04
C HIS A 47 18.33 -18.75 -7.48
N THR A 48 18.90 -17.63 -7.91
CA THR A 48 18.15 -16.51 -8.50
C THR A 48 18.71 -16.22 -9.88
N ARG A 49 17.82 -15.99 -10.84
CA ARG A 49 18.16 -15.61 -12.22
C ARG A 49 17.14 -14.66 -12.83
N GLU A 50 17.55 -13.84 -13.75
CA GLU A 50 16.64 -13.04 -14.58
C GLU A 50 16.10 -13.87 -15.75
N ILE A 51 14.83 -13.62 -16.09
CA ILE A 51 14.11 -14.23 -17.21
C ILE A 51 13.67 -13.14 -18.17
N LYS A 52 13.87 -13.37 -19.45
CA LYS A 52 13.45 -12.40 -20.48
C LYS A 52 11.91 -12.37 -20.58
N THR A 53 11.35 -11.19 -20.76
CA THR A 53 9.89 -11.02 -20.89
C THR A 53 9.33 -11.65 -22.18
N ASN A 54 10.15 -11.80 -23.22
CA ASN A 54 9.76 -12.39 -24.49
C ASN A 54 9.84 -13.92 -24.54
N GLU A 55 10.04 -14.60 -23.41
CA GLU A 55 10.01 -16.06 -23.35
C GLU A 55 8.66 -16.61 -23.80
N THR A 56 8.69 -17.71 -24.53
CA THR A 56 7.48 -18.37 -25.06
C THR A 56 6.78 -19.20 -24.00
N SER A 57 7.47 -19.65 -22.97
CA SER A 57 6.93 -20.40 -21.84
C SER A 57 7.73 -20.12 -20.58
N PHE A 58 7.03 -19.79 -19.50
CA PHE A 58 7.61 -19.60 -18.16
C PHE A 58 7.58 -20.90 -17.34
N LYS A 59 6.63 -21.81 -17.62
CA LYS A 59 6.56 -23.12 -16.99
C LYS A 59 7.79 -23.99 -17.21
N LYS A 60 8.51 -23.81 -18.32
CA LYS A 60 9.75 -24.56 -18.59
C LYS A 60 10.86 -24.30 -17.56
N PHE A 61 10.76 -23.19 -16.81
CA PHE A 61 11.72 -22.84 -15.77
C PHE A 61 11.33 -23.37 -14.40
N VAL A 62 10.13 -23.93 -14.24
CA VAL A 62 9.66 -24.44 -12.95
C VAL A 62 10.37 -25.75 -12.61
N ASP A 63 10.98 -25.78 -11.43
CA ASP A 63 11.51 -26.99 -10.83
C ASP A 63 10.47 -27.62 -9.88
N GLY A 64 10.09 -28.86 -10.16
CA GLY A 64 9.09 -29.59 -9.36
C GLY A 64 9.52 -29.89 -7.92
N ASN A 65 10.84 -29.87 -7.64
CA ASN A 65 11.41 -30.19 -6.33
C ASN A 65 11.75 -28.94 -5.51
N SER A 66 11.50 -27.76 -6.03
CA SER A 66 11.80 -26.48 -5.40
C SER A 66 10.56 -25.59 -5.33
N ILE A 67 10.53 -24.66 -4.40
CA ILE A 67 9.62 -23.52 -4.48
C ILE A 67 10.15 -22.56 -5.55
N ASN A 68 9.26 -22.10 -6.42
CA ASN A 68 9.58 -21.25 -7.55
C ASN A 68 8.88 -19.89 -7.35
N TRP A 69 9.64 -18.87 -7.06
CA TRP A 69 9.12 -17.52 -6.90
C TRP A 69 9.50 -16.63 -8.08
N PHE A 70 8.51 -16.37 -8.95
CA PHE A 70 8.63 -15.37 -10.01
C PHE A 70 8.30 -13.99 -9.47
N GLN A 71 9.19 -13.04 -9.65
CA GLN A 71 9.01 -11.64 -9.30
C GLN A 71 8.91 -10.83 -10.60
N VAL A 72 7.74 -10.28 -10.86
CA VAL A 72 7.46 -9.44 -12.02
C VAL A 72 7.36 -8.00 -11.53
N SER A 73 8.37 -7.19 -11.83
CA SER A 73 8.46 -5.76 -11.48
C SER A 73 8.22 -4.92 -12.72
N GLY A 74 7.31 -3.94 -12.62
CA GLY A 74 6.82 -3.18 -13.77
C GLY A 74 5.77 -3.97 -14.56
N LEU A 75 4.67 -3.30 -14.92
CA LEU A 75 3.53 -3.94 -15.58
C LEU A 75 3.29 -3.40 -17.01
N THR A 76 4.27 -2.66 -17.56
CA THR A 76 4.14 -2.03 -18.88
C THR A 76 4.14 -3.03 -20.03
N ASP A 77 4.81 -4.19 -19.88
CA ASP A 77 4.69 -5.32 -20.82
C ASP A 77 3.46 -6.18 -20.45
N SER A 78 2.28 -5.66 -20.77
CA SER A 78 1.00 -6.33 -20.48
C SER A 78 0.85 -7.68 -21.18
N GLU A 79 1.56 -7.90 -22.30
CA GLU A 79 1.54 -9.19 -23.01
C GLU A 79 2.31 -10.25 -22.24
N ALA A 80 3.47 -9.89 -21.67
CA ALA A 80 4.23 -10.80 -20.81
C ALA A 80 3.42 -11.16 -19.55
N VAL A 81 2.81 -10.17 -18.88
CA VAL A 81 1.96 -10.40 -17.71
C VAL A 81 0.79 -11.34 -18.04
N THR A 82 0.04 -11.06 -19.13
CA THR A 82 -1.09 -11.89 -19.56
C THR A 82 -0.66 -13.30 -19.89
N ARG A 83 0.50 -13.47 -20.53
CA ARG A 83 1.06 -14.78 -20.89
C ARG A 83 1.41 -15.59 -19.63
N ILE A 84 2.07 -14.97 -18.64
CA ILE A 84 2.34 -15.62 -17.36
C ILE A 84 1.04 -16.09 -16.71
N VAL A 85 0.06 -15.21 -16.57
CA VAL A 85 -1.22 -15.48 -15.93
C VAL A 85 -1.91 -16.68 -16.60
N ASN A 86 -2.06 -16.65 -17.93
CA ASN A 86 -2.71 -17.72 -18.69
C ASN A 86 -1.97 -19.05 -18.63
N GLU A 87 -0.63 -19.01 -18.67
CA GLU A 87 0.21 -20.20 -18.63
C GLU A 87 0.10 -20.94 -17.28
N PHE A 88 -0.05 -20.19 -16.18
CA PHE A 88 -0.27 -20.80 -14.87
C PHE A 88 -1.74 -21.14 -14.57
N GLY A 89 -2.60 -21.10 -15.59
CA GLY A 89 -3.95 -21.64 -15.55
C GLY A 89 -5.02 -20.71 -15.02
N MET A 90 -4.74 -19.42 -15.03
CA MET A 90 -5.65 -18.39 -14.59
C MET A 90 -6.50 -17.81 -15.73
N HIS A 91 -7.57 -17.14 -15.37
CA HIS A 91 -8.46 -16.52 -16.32
C HIS A 91 -7.91 -15.17 -16.80
N ASN A 92 -8.31 -14.75 -18.01
CA ASN A 92 -7.93 -13.44 -18.55
C ASN A 92 -8.42 -12.26 -17.67
N LEU A 93 -9.47 -12.45 -16.88
CA LEU A 93 -9.95 -11.47 -15.91
C LEU A 93 -8.95 -11.23 -14.76
N ASP A 94 -8.19 -12.24 -14.38
CA ASP A 94 -7.14 -12.10 -13.36
C ASP A 94 -6.01 -11.22 -13.88
N ALA A 95 -5.65 -11.37 -15.17
CA ALA A 95 -4.73 -10.45 -15.82
C ALA A 95 -5.22 -9.00 -15.82
N LYS A 96 -6.55 -8.81 -16.03
CA LYS A 96 -7.18 -7.48 -15.92
C LYS A 96 -6.97 -6.88 -14.53
N ASP A 97 -7.19 -7.65 -13.48
CA ASP A 97 -7.07 -7.17 -12.11
C ASP A 97 -5.62 -6.82 -11.74
N ILE A 98 -4.67 -7.63 -12.19
CA ILE A 98 -3.23 -7.37 -12.03
C ILE A 98 -2.82 -6.09 -12.78
N LEU A 99 -3.35 -5.86 -13.98
CA LEU A 99 -3.01 -4.72 -14.83
C LEU A 99 -3.81 -3.44 -14.52
N THR A 100 -4.69 -3.47 -13.49
CA THR A 100 -5.54 -2.33 -13.12
C THR A 100 -5.31 -1.90 -11.68
N PRO A 101 -4.35 -1.01 -11.40
CA PRO A 101 -3.90 -0.65 -10.04
C PRO A 101 -4.98 -0.03 -9.13
N GLN A 102 -6.05 0.51 -9.69
CA GLN A 102 -7.14 1.10 -8.90
C GLN A 102 -8.21 0.08 -8.50
N HIS A 103 -7.86 -1.20 -8.61
CA HIS A 103 -8.79 -2.28 -8.29
C HIS A 103 -9.04 -2.39 -6.77
N VAL A 104 -10.19 -2.96 -6.44
CA VAL A 104 -10.53 -3.27 -5.04
C VAL A 104 -9.63 -4.40 -4.55
N VAL A 105 -9.17 -4.31 -3.31
CA VAL A 105 -8.47 -5.41 -2.63
C VAL A 105 -9.36 -6.65 -2.67
N LYS A 106 -8.82 -7.77 -3.16
CA LYS A 106 -9.56 -9.03 -3.21
C LYS A 106 -8.65 -10.24 -3.01
N ILE A 107 -9.23 -11.28 -2.48
CA ILE A 107 -8.63 -12.61 -2.38
C ILE A 107 -9.60 -13.57 -3.04
N GLU A 108 -9.16 -14.16 -4.14
CA GLU A 108 -9.93 -15.14 -4.90
C GLU A 108 -9.25 -16.51 -4.82
N GLU A 109 -9.98 -17.47 -4.32
CA GLU A 109 -9.57 -18.85 -4.22
C GLU A 109 -10.25 -19.66 -5.32
N TYR A 110 -9.43 -20.43 -6.01
CA TYR A 110 -9.84 -21.39 -7.03
C TYR A 110 -9.32 -22.79 -6.63
N ASP A 111 -9.77 -23.84 -7.27
CA ASP A 111 -9.42 -25.22 -6.90
C ASP A 111 -7.91 -25.49 -6.78
N LYS A 112 -7.09 -24.86 -7.62
CA LYS A 112 -5.64 -25.14 -7.72
C LYS A 112 -4.76 -23.90 -7.53
N HIS A 113 -5.32 -22.74 -7.45
CA HIS A 113 -4.59 -21.48 -7.33
C HIS A 113 -5.36 -20.46 -6.53
N MET A 114 -4.65 -19.45 -6.06
CA MET A 114 -5.21 -18.31 -5.36
C MET A 114 -4.60 -17.03 -5.94
N LEU A 115 -5.44 -16.03 -6.16
CA LEU A 115 -5.02 -14.67 -6.52
C LEU A 115 -5.34 -13.71 -5.38
N ILE A 116 -4.34 -12.95 -4.98
CA ILE A 116 -4.44 -11.86 -4.00
C ILE A 116 -4.10 -10.57 -4.72
N VAL A 117 -5.01 -9.61 -4.72
CA VAL A 117 -4.80 -8.25 -5.24
C VAL A 117 -4.97 -7.27 -4.11
N LEU A 118 -3.98 -6.43 -3.87
CA LEU A 118 -3.96 -5.50 -2.75
C LEU A 118 -3.05 -4.30 -3.04
N ASN A 119 -3.04 -3.32 -2.12
CA ASN A 119 -2.12 -2.21 -2.18
C ASN A 119 -1.32 -2.13 -0.88
N SER A 120 -0.02 -1.95 -0.99
CA SER A 120 0.86 -1.57 0.12
C SER A 120 0.88 -0.05 0.24
N SER A 121 0.90 0.48 1.45
CA SER A 121 1.13 1.90 1.68
C SER A 121 2.38 2.07 2.53
N TYR A 122 3.23 3.02 2.15
CA TYR A 122 4.48 3.31 2.84
C TYR A 122 4.86 4.78 2.66
N TYR A 123 5.65 5.32 3.59
CA TYR A 123 6.24 6.64 3.46
C TYR A 123 7.58 6.56 2.72
N ASP A 124 7.78 7.46 1.76
CA ASP A 124 9.06 7.62 1.10
C ASP A 124 10.04 8.48 1.93
N THR A 125 11.23 8.72 1.37
CA THR A 125 12.26 9.55 1.99
C THR A 125 11.87 11.02 2.17
N ASN A 126 10.86 11.49 1.44
CA ASN A 126 10.32 12.85 1.55
C ASN A 126 9.15 12.95 2.52
N MET A 127 8.82 11.87 3.25
CA MET A 127 7.67 11.80 4.14
C MET A 127 6.33 11.96 3.42
N GLU A 128 6.27 11.52 2.15
CA GLU A 128 5.04 11.45 1.38
C GLU A 128 4.53 10.00 1.36
N ILE A 129 3.22 9.83 1.58
CA ILE A 129 2.60 8.51 1.54
C ILE A 129 2.44 8.07 0.09
N ASN A 130 3.00 6.91 -0.21
CA ASN A 130 2.89 6.24 -1.49
C ASN A 130 2.05 4.97 -1.37
N SER A 131 1.47 4.55 -2.48
CA SER A 131 0.73 3.30 -2.56
C SER A 131 1.25 2.49 -3.74
N GLU A 132 1.61 1.24 -3.49
CA GLU A 132 2.08 0.28 -4.50
C GLU A 132 1.01 -0.78 -4.73
N HIS A 133 0.59 -0.94 -5.97
CA HIS A 133 -0.31 -2.04 -6.35
C HIS A 133 0.48 -3.34 -6.43
N ILE A 134 0.00 -4.34 -5.73
CA ILE A 134 0.65 -5.64 -5.64
C ILE A 134 -0.37 -6.73 -5.91
N SER A 135 0.03 -7.70 -6.74
CA SER A 135 -0.74 -8.91 -6.92
C SER A 135 0.14 -10.13 -6.65
N ILE A 136 -0.40 -11.12 -5.98
CA ILE A 136 0.31 -12.37 -5.68
C ILE A 136 -0.56 -13.53 -6.15
N LEU A 137 0.04 -14.34 -7.01
CA LEU A 137 -0.54 -15.58 -7.47
C LEU A 137 0.21 -16.74 -6.82
N ILE A 138 -0.53 -17.72 -6.33
CA ILE A 138 0.05 -18.95 -5.79
C ILE A 138 -0.65 -20.17 -6.38
N THR A 139 0.14 -21.13 -6.85
CA THR A 139 -0.33 -22.41 -7.38
C THR A 139 0.70 -23.53 -7.11
N GLY A 140 0.35 -24.47 -6.27
CA GLY A 140 1.26 -25.54 -5.86
C GLY A 140 2.57 -25.00 -5.28
N ASN A 141 3.69 -25.31 -5.94
CA ASN A 141 5.03 -24.85 -5.56
C ASN A 141 5.49 -23.58 -6.28
N VAL A 142 4.58 -22.88 -6.95
CA VAL A 142 4.87 -21.63 -7.68
C VAL A 142 4.18 -20.46 -7.00
N VAL A 143 4.94 -19.39 -6.73
CA VAL A 143 4.45 -18.09 -6.28
C VAL A 143 4.87 -17.05 -7.31
N ILE A 144 3.97 -16.17 -7.71
CA ILE A 144 4.27 -15.08 -8.64
C ILE A 144 3.82 -13.79 -8.01
N SER A 145 4.73 -12.87 -7.77
CA SER A 145 4.44 -11.53 -7.31
C SER A 145 4.54 -10.52 -8.46
N PHE A 146 3.57 -9.63 -8.54
CA PHE A 146 3.52 -8.53 -9.51
C PHE A 146 3.54 -7.21 -8.75
N THR A 147 4.43 -6.29 -9.14
CA THR A 147 4.54 -4.94 -8.58
C THR A 147 4.59 -3.91 -9.70
N GLU A 148 4.05 -2.70 -9.47
CA GLU A 148 4.06 -1.63 -10.49
C GLU A 148 5.44 -1.03 -10.69
N SER A 149 6.21 -0.93 -9.63
CA SER A 149 7.51 -0.29 -9.62
C SER A 149 8.66 -1.31 -9.48
N ASN A 150 9.89 -0.83 -9.64
CA ASN A 150 11.10 -1.60 -9.30
C ASN A 150 11.51 -1.43 -7.83
N ASN A 151 10.63 -0.89 -6.99
CA ASN A 151 10.90 -0.80 -5.57
C ASN A 151 11.07 -2.21 -4.98
N PRO A 152 12.15 -2.50 -4.23
CA PRO A 152 12.40 -3.83 -3.67
C PRO A 152 11.49 -4.16 -2.49
N VAL A 153 10.17 -4.09 -2.71
CA VAL A 153 9.14 -4.31 -1.68
C VAL A 153 9.38 -5.62 -0.91
N PHE A 154 9.83 -6.66 -1.62
CA PHE A 154 9.99 -7.99 -1.05
C PHE A 154 11.44 -8.36 -0.70
N GLU A 155 12.34 -7.39 -0.53
CA GLU A 155 13.73 -7.65 -0.14
C GLU A 155 13.81 -8.42 1.18
N ASN A 156 12.96 -8.11 2.16
CA ASN A 156 12.92 -8.81 3.44
C ASN A 156 12.46 -10.27 3.29
N ALA A 157 11.54 -10.56 2.38
CA ALA A 157 11.15 -11.94 2.09
C ALA A 157 12.30 -12.72 1.42
N TYR A 158 13.05 -12.09 0.53
CA TYR A 158 14.25 -12.69 -0.05
C TYR A 158 15.32 -12.98 1.02
N LYS A 159 15.60 -12.03 1.91
CA LYS A 159 16.53 -12.20 3.05
C LYS A 159 16.08 -13.33 3.99
N ALA A 160 14.77 -13.50 4.19
CA ALA A 160 14.24 -14.61 4.98
C ALA A 160 14.52 -15.98 4.33
N ILE A 161 14.43 -16.08 2.99
CA ILE A 161 14.81 -17.27 2.26
C ILE A 161 16.33 -17.53 2.37
N GLU A 162 17.13 -16.48 2.20
CA GLU A 162 18.60 -16.55 2.26
C GLU A 162 19.09 -17.03 3.63
N SER A 163 18.54 -16.47 4.71
CA SER A 163 18.84 -16.83 6.10
C SER A 163 18.12 -18.09 6.59
N ASN A 164 17.28 -18.71 5.75
CA ASN A 164 16.42 -19.85 6.10
C ASN A 164 15.56 -19.59 7.36
N MET A 165 15.00 -18.39 7.48
CA MET A 165 14.15 -18.00 8.61
C MET A 165 12.94 -18.92 8.73
N LEU A 166 12.60 -19.34 9.95
CA LEU A 166 11.51 -20.30 10.23
C LEU A 166 11.60 -21.62 9.42
N ASN A 167 12.79 -21.98 8.94
CA ASN A 167 13.02 -23.12 8.05
C ASN A 167 12.23 -23.03 6.74
N ILE A 168 12.07 -21.84 6.19
CA ILE A 168 11.29 -21.58 4.97
C ILE A 168 11.68 -22.49 3.81
N ARG A 169 12.95 -22.87 3.70
CA ARG A 169 13.43 -23.74 2.61
C ARG A 169 12.90 -25.17 2.68
N ARG A 170 12.33 -25.59 3.81
CA ARG A 170 11.73 -26.92 4.03
C ARG A 170 10.21 -26.89 4.12
N LYS A 171 9.61 -25.71 3.95
CA LYS A 171 8.16 -25.52 4.03
C LYS A 171 7.55 -25.36 2.63
N ASN A 172 6.23 -25.39 2.57
CA ASN A 172 5.49 -25.19 1.33
C ASN A 172 5.47 -23.69 0.91
N SER A 173 4.94 -23.41 -0.26
CA SER A 173 4.80 -22.07 -0.82
C SER A 173 3.93 -21.12 0.04
N GLY A 174 3.08 -21.67 0.91
CA GLY A 174 2.28 -20.90 1.84
C GLY A 174 3.11 -20.12 2.85
N LEU A 175 4.27 -20.63 3.28
CA LEU A 175 5.15 -19.84 4.16
C LEU A 175 5.79 -18.68 3.41
N LEU A 176 6.17 -18.84 2.14
CA LEU A 176 6.62 -17.72 1.32
C LEU A 176 5.51 -16.67 1.18
N LEU A 177 4.27 -17.09 0.89
CA LEU A 177 3.12 -16.19 0.85
C LEU A 177 2.96 -15.40 2.15
N ALA A 178 3.11 -16.07 3.31
CA ALA A 178 3.06 -15.40 4.61
C ALA A 178 4.14 -14.30 4.75
N PHE A 179 5.37 -14.53 4.30
CA PHE A 179 6.42 -13.51 4.32
C PHE A 179 6.12 -12.33 3.38
N LEU A 180 5.56 -12.59 2.19
CA LEU A 180 5.16 -11.53 1.27
C LEU A 180 4.03 -10.68 1.88
N LEU A 181 3.01 -11.31 2.45
CA LEU A 181 1.91 -10.62 3.13
C LEU A 181 2.39 -9.86 4.37
N ASN A 182 3.30 -10.44 5.16
CA ASN A 182 3.88 -9.78 6.32
C ASN A 182 4.58 -8.48 5.94
N THR A 183 5.34 -8.47 4.84
CA THR A 183 6.01 -7.24 4.37
C THR A 183 4.99 -6.14 4.06
N ILE A 184 3.89 -6.48 3.41
CA ILE A 184 2.85 -5.52 3.04
C ILE A 184 2.10 -5.01 4.28
N ILE A 185 1.74 -5.92 5.18
CA ILE A 185 1.02 -5.59 6.41
C ILE A 185 1.91 -4.76 7.35
N ALA A 186 3.20 -5.07 7.47
CA ALA A 186 4.15 -4.29 8.25
C ALA A 186 4.27 -2.84 7.74
N ASN A 187 4.31 -2.63 6.42
CA ASN A 187 4.29 -1.29 5.83
C ASN A 187 3.01 -0.52 6.18
N LEU A 188 1.86 -1.20 6.19
CA LEU A 188 0.58 -0.59 6.59
C LEU A 188 0.56 -0.25 8.09
N VAL A 189 1.10 -1.13 8.96
CA VAL A 189 1.25 -0.88 10.41
C VAL A 189 2.11 0.35 10.64
N GLU A 190 3.30 0.39 10.03
CA GLU A 190 4.22 1.53 10.16
C GLU A 190 3.57 2.83 9.68
N SER A 191 2.89 2.79 8.53
CA SER A 191 2.21 3.96 7.98
C SER A 191 1.08 4.45 8.88
N ALA A 192 0.28 3.54 9.46
CA ALA A 192 -0.81 3.88 10.36
C ALA A 192 -0.29 4.51 11.66
N SER A 193 0.71 3.91 12.29
CA SER A 193 1.34 4.43 13.51
C SER A 193 1.95 5.81 13.28
N LYS A 194 2.56 6.02 12.11
CA LYS A 194 3.17 7.30 11.76
C LYS A 194 2.16 8.43 11.56
N VAL A 195 1.00 8.14 10.97
CA VAL A 195 -0.09 9.14 10.86
C VAL A 195 -0.61 9.47 12.26
N GLU A 196 -0.79 8.49 13.13
CA GLU A 196 -1.25 8.70 14.51
C GLU A 196 -0.27 9.61 15.27
N GLU A 197 1.03 9.31 15.26
CA GLU A 197 2.10 10.13 15.86
C GLU A 197 2.06 11.58 15.34
N MET A 198 1.95 11.77 14.02
CA MET A 198 1.88 13.12 13.44
C MET A 198 0.61 13.89 13.81
N LEU A 199 -0.50 13.19 14.09
CA LEU A 199 -1.73 13.81 14.57
C LEU A 199 -1.60 14.23 16.03
N GLU A 200 -0.94 13.44 16.87
CA GLU A 200 -0.61 13.78 18.27
C GLU A 200 0.29 15.01 18.34
N ASP A 201 1.31 15.12 17.48
CA ASP A 201 2.18 16.31 17.36
C ASP A 201 1.38 17.57 17.02
N ILE A 202 0.38 17.46 16.14
CA ILE A 202 -0.51 18.57 15.79
C ILE A 202 -1.38 18.95 16.99
N GLU A 203 -1.89 17.97 17.74
CA GLU A 203 -2.68 18.19 18.96
C GLU A 203 -1.88 18.97 20.00
N GLU A 204 -0.66 18.55 20.31
CA GLU A 204 0.24 19.22 21.24
C GLU A 204 0.49 20.68 20.82
N THR A 205 0.73 20.90 19.51
CA THR A 205 0.94 22.26 18.97
C THR A 205 -0.32 23.13 19.10
N LEU A 206 -1.51 22.58 18.91
CA LEU A 206 -2.78 23.32 19.02
C LEU A 206 -3.18 23.61 20.47
N LEU A 207 -2.76 22.79 21.40
CA LEU A 207 -2.98 23.02 22.84
C LEU A 207 -2.14 24.19 23.39
N ASP A 208 -1.00 24.51 22.78
CA ASP A 208 -0.23 25.70 23.13
C ASP A 208 -0.71 26.93 22.33
N ILE A 209 -1.61 27.70 22.96
CA ILE A 209 -2.25 28.90 22.38
C ILE A 209 -1.23 29.96 21.94
N LYS A 210 0.01 29.92 22.48
CA LYS A 210 1.06 30.89 22.16
C LYS A 210 1.78 30.59 20.84
N ASN A 211 1.70 29.36 20.37
CA ASN A 211 2.33 28.97 19.13
C ASN A 211 1.64 29.54 17.88
N ASP A 212 2.42 29.80 16.83
CA ASP A 212 1.87 30.18 15.54
C ASP A 212 1.16 28.98 14.90
N GLN A 213 -0.16 29.09 14.73
CA GLN A 213 -0.99 28.02 14.19
C GLN A 213 -1.29 28.23 12.68
N GLY A 214 -0.53 29.11 12.00
CA GLY A 214 -0.85 29.55 10.64
C GLY A 214 -1.08 28.44 9.59
N ASN A 215 -0.43 27.29 9.72
CA ASN A 215 -0.52 26.17 8.76
C ASN A 215 -1.20 24.91 9.30
N MET A 216 -1.71 24.93 10.55
CA MET A 216 -2.26 23.71 11.19
C MET A 216 -3.44 23.12 10.42
N GLY A 217 -4.33 23.97 9.88
CA GLY A 217 -5.45 23.50 9.06
C GLY A 217 -5.01 22.73 7.81
N LEU A 218 -3.91 23.12 7.18
CA LEU A 218 -3.35 22.41 6.03
C LEU A 218 -2.74 21.08 6.45
N LEU A 219 -2.03 21.03 7.59
CA LEU A 219 -1.44 19.80 8.14
C LEU A 219 -2.53 18.79 8.51
N ILE A 220 -3.60 19.22 9.19
CA ILE A 220 -4.76 18.36 9.50
C ILE A 220 -5.35 17.79 8.21
N GLN A 221 -5.53 18.60 7.18
CA GLN A 221 -6.05 18.14 5.89
C GLN A 221 -5.12 17.14 5.20
N GLN A 222 -3.81 17.34 5.30
CA GLN A 222 -2.80 16.40 4.77
C GLN A 222 -2.87 15.08 5.51
N ARG A 223 -2.83 15.06 6.84
CA ARG A 223 -2.95 13.83 7.65
C ARG A 223 -4.27 13.10 7.38
N ARG A 224 -5.35 13.85 7.19
CA ARG A 224 -6.64 13.26 6.79
C ARG A 224 -6.56 12.51 5.45
N LYS A 225 -5.87 13.05 4.46
CA LYS A 225 -5.69 12.36 3.17
C LYS A 225 -4.87 11.07 3.35
N GLU A 226 -3.79 11.12 4.10
CA GLU A 226 -2.92 9.98 4.38
C GLU A 226 -3.67 8.87 5.13
N TYR A 227 -4.36 9.22 6.21
CA TYR A 227 -5.26 8.33 6.92
C TYR A 227 -6.25 7.63 5.98
N MET A 228 -6.88 8.38 5.07
CA MET A 228 -7.85 7.81 4.13
C MET A 228 -7.22 6.82 3.15
N VAL A 229 -5.96 7.03 2.73
CA VAL A 229 -5.22 6.09 1.88
C VAL A 229 -5.00 4.78 2.63
N ILE A 230 -4.52 4.85 3.88
CA ILE A 230 -4.25 3.67 4.70
C ILE A 230 -5.55 2.89 4.94
N ARG A 231 -6.62 3.58 5.35
CA ARG A 231 -7.92 2.95 5.60
C ARG A 231 -8.50 2.29 4.35
N LYS A 232 -8.40 2.94 3.19
CA LYS A 232 -8.86 2.40 1.90
C LYS A 232 -8.15 1.08 1.56
N ASN A 233 -6.88 0.95 1.92
CA ASN A 233 -6.09 -0.25 1.62
C ASN A 233 -6.25 -1.34 2.70
N SER A 234 -6.34 -0.96 3.97
CA SER A 234 -6.39 -1.92 5.11
C SER A 234 -7.77 -2.51 5.36
N GLN A 235 -8.83 -1.70 5.31
CA GLN A 235 -10.19 -2.16 5.64
C GLN A 235 -10.65 -3.32 4.75
N PRO A 236 -10.58 -3.23 3.40
CA PRO A 236 -10.97 -4.35 2.55
C PRO A 236 -10.02 -5.56 2.70
N LEU A 237 -8.73 -5.32 2.97
CA LEU A 237 -7.77 -6.40 3.21
C LEU A 237 -8.16 -7.20 4.44
N LYS A 238 -8.49 -6.54 5.56
CA LYS A 238 -8.96 -7.22 6.78
C LYS A 238 -10.20 -8.06 6.52
N GLU A 239 -11.17 -7.54 5.78
CA GLU A 239 -12.42 -8.25 5.46
C GLU A 239 -12.14 -9.49 4.59
N GLN A 240 -11.28 -9.37 3.59
CA GLN A 240 -10.91 -10.47 2.69
C GLN A 240 -9.99 -11.50 3.36
N PHE A 241 -9.15 -11.07 4.32
CA PHE A 241 -8.15 -11.92 4.96
C PHE A 241 -8.77 -13.12 5.70
N ALA A 242 -10.00 -12.97 6.19
CA ALA A 242 -10.73 -14.08 6.81
C ALA A 242 -10.95 -15.28 5.86
N LYS A 243 -10.90 -15.07 4.53
CA LYS A 243 -10.96 -16.16 3.53
C LYS A 243 -9.69 -17.00 3.56
N LEU A 244 -8.51 -16.36 3.70
CA LEU A 244 -7.23 -17.09 3.80
C LEU A 244 -7.21 -18.04 5.00
N LEU A 245 -7.77 -17.62 6.13
CA LEU A 245 -7.80 -18.44 7.36
C LEU A 245 -8.73 -19.65 7.25
N ARG A 246 -9.64 -19.66 6.27
CA ARG A 246 -10.63 -20.71 6.06
C ARG A 246 -10.33 -21.60 4.83
N THR A 247 -9.23 -21.30 4.13
CA THR A 247 -8.90 -22.02 2.91
C THR A 247 -8.58 -23.49 3.20
N GLU A 248 -9.11 -24.40 2.38
CA GLU A 248 -8.89 -25.84 2.48
C GLU A 248 -8.01 -26.37 1.33
N ASN A 249 -7.47 -25.49 0.48
CA ASN A 249 -6.69 -25.86 -0.70
C ASN A 249 -5.27 -26.41 -0.39
N GLY A 250 -4.90 -26.53 0.90
CA GLY A 250 -3.60 -27.06 1.34
C GLY A 250 -2.42 -26.08 1.20
N ILE A 251 -2.64 -24.85 0.74
CA ILE A 251 -1.60 -23.81 0.67
C ILE A 251 -1.18 -23.41 2.09
N ILE A 252 -2.15 -23.21 2.98
CA ILE A 252 -1.90 -22.88 4.39
C ILE A 252 -2.01 -24.16 5.20
N SER A 253 -0.85 -24.77 5.50
CA SER A 253 -0.78 -25.94 6.37
C SER A 253 -0.94 -25.56 7.85
N SER A 254 -1.36 -26.52 8.67
CA SER A 254 -1.64 -26.27 10.10
C SER A 254 -0.45 -25.75 10.90
N ASP A 255 0.78 -26.07 10.48
CA ASP A 255 2.02 -25.65 11.14
C ASP A 255 2.40 -24.18 10.85
N ILE A 256 1.87 -23.59 9.77
CA ILE A 256 2.07 -22.17 9.44
C ILE A 256 0.83 -21.30 9.77
N LEU A 257 -0.30 -21.90 10.10
CA LEU A 257 -1.54 -21.19 10.45
C LEU A 257 -1.35 -20.15 11.58
N PRO A 258 -0.53 -20.38 12.63
CA PRO A 258 -0.28 -19.37 13.64
C PRO A 258 0.31 -18.08 13.09
N ILE A 259 1.12 -18.12 12.02
CA ILE A 259 1.70 -16.93 11.36
C ILE A 259 0.59 -16.12 10.69
N TYR A 260 -0.35 -16.78 10.01
CA TYR A 260 -1.50 -16.11 9.40
C TYR A 260 -2.46 -15.51 10.44
N ASN A 261 -2.61 -16.12 11.61
CA ASN A 261 -3.36 -15.55 12.71
C ASN A 261 -2.69 -14.25 13.20
N ASP A 262 -1.37 -14.25 13.38
CA ASP A 262 -0.61 -13.06 13.75
C ASP A 262 -0.77 -11.93 12.71
N LEU A 263 -0.72 -12.24 11.41
CA LEU A 263 -1.01 -11.28 10.35
C LEU A 263 -2.43 -10.71 10.42
N SER A 264 -3.40 -11.55 10.80
CA SER A 264 -4.78 -11.10 11.03
C SER A 264 -4.90 -10.15 12.23
N ASP A 265 -4.12 -10.40 13.30
CA ASP A 265 -4.08 -9.54 14.48
C ASP A 265 -3.41 -8.20 14.16
N GLN A 266 -2.35 -8.19 13.38
CA GLN A 266 -1.72 -6.96 12.87
C GLN A 266 -2.69 -6.14 12.02
N LEU A 267 -3.48 -6.77 11.14
CA LEU A 267 -4.54 -6.08 10.40
C LEU A 267 -5.61 -5.50 11.33
N GLN A 268 -5.97 -6.21 12.42
CA GLN A 268 -6.90 -5.69 13.41
C GLN A 268 -6.33 -4.45 14.11
N PHE A 269 -5.05 -4.46 14.45
CA PHE A 269 -4.35 -3.30 15.00
C PHE A 269 -4.42 -2.09 14.06
N ILE A 270 -4.15 -2.27 12.75
CA ILE A 270 -4.25 -1.18 11.77
C ILE A 270 -5.66 -0.57 11.74
N ILE A 271 -6.70 -1.42 11.80
CA ILE A 271 -8.08 -0.93 11.82
C ILE A 271 -8.35 -0.09 13.07
N GLN A 272 -7.90 -0.53 14.24
CA GLN A 272 -8.04 0.22 15.50
C GLN A 272 -7.29 1.57 15.43
N THR A 273 -6.04 1.56 14.96
CA THR A 273 -5.26 2.79 14.79
C THR A 273 -5.92 3.76 13.80
N THR A 274 -6.45 3.27 12.68
CA THR A 274 -7.17 4.12 11.73
C THR A 274 -8.47 4.69 12.30
N GLU A 275 -9.19 3.99 13.18
CA GLU A 275 -10.34 4.55 13.89
C GLU A 275 -9.91 5.60 14.92
N SER A 276 -8.81 5.38 15.67
CA SER A 276 -8.21 6.39 16.55
C SER A 276 -7.84 7.66 15.76
N CYS A 277 -7.13 7.52 14.64
CA CYS A 277 -6.80 8.67 13.78
C CYS A 277 -8.04 9.47 13.34
N ARG A 278 -9.14 8.80 13.01
CA ARG A 278 -10.40 9.45 12.63
C ARG A 278 -10.95 10.32 13.75
N GLU A 279 -10.91 9.81 14.98
CA GLU A 279 -11.40 10.52 16.16
C GLU A 279 -10.52 11.71 16.51
N ILE A 280 -9.19 11.52 16.47
CA ILE A 280 -8.21 12.60 16.67
C ILE A 280 -8.41 13.70 15.62
N ILE A 281 -8.53 13.37 14.33
CA ILE A 281 -8.75 14.35 13.26
C ILE A 281 -10.02 15.17 13.53
N SER A 282 -11.11 14.53 13.99
CA SER A 282 -12.36 15.26 14.32
C SER A 282 -12.12 16.24 15.47
N SER A 283 -11.47 15.81 16.54
CA SER A 283 -11.10 16.66 17.68
C SER A 283 -10.21 17.83 17.30
N LEU A 284 -9.20 17.58 16.45
CA LEU A 284 -8.26 18.59 15.98
C LEU A 284 -8.95 19.68 15.15
N VAL A 285 -9.93 19.32 14.31
CA VAL A 285 -10.72 20.29 13.54
C VAL A 285 -11.49 21.21 14.47
N ASP A 286 -12.15 20.65 15.48
CA ASP A 286 -12.93 21.41 16.46
C ASP A 286 -12.02 22.34 17.28
N LEU A 287 -10.88 21.84 17.74
CA LEU A 287 -9.88 22.62 18.48
C LEU A 287 -9.31 23.76 17.64
N TYR A 288 -8.97 23.49 16.36
CA TYR A 288 -8.46 24.50 15.44
C TYR A 288 -9.48 25.64 15.20
N ILE A 289 -10.76 25.31 15.01
CA ILE A 289 -11.83 26.30 14.85
C ILE A 289 -11.97 27.14 16.13
N SER A 290 -12.02 26.49 17.31
CA SER A 290 -12.12 27.18 18.59
C SER A 290 -10.96 28.15 18.83
N ASN A 291 -9.74 27.73 18.53
CA ASN A 291 -8.54 28.57 18.67
C ASN A 291 -8.58 29.78 17.72
N ASN A 292 -9.06 29.61 16.49
CA ASN A 292 -9.23 30.71 15.56
C ASN A 292 -10.28 31.73 16.03
N ASP A 293 -11.40 31.28 16.59
CA ASP A 293 -12.44 32.14 17.17
C ASP A 293 -11.90 32.95 18.37
N LEU A 294 -11.13 32.32 19.25
CA LEU A 294 -10.48 33.00 20.38
C LEU A 294 -9.51 34.09 19.92
N ARG A 295 -8.69 33.80 18.88
CA ARG A 295 -7.79 34.81 18.29
C ARG A 295 -8.54 35.95 17.64
N MET A 296 -9.59 35.68 16.88
CA MET A 296 -10.42 36.70 16.25
C MET A 296 -11.06 37.61 17.29
N ASN A 297 -11.60 37.04 18.37
CA ASN A 297 -12.16 37.82 19.49
C ASN A 297 -11.10 38.65 20.19
N ALA A 298 -9.86 38.18 20.35
CA ALA A 298 -8.77 38.96 20.93
C ALA A 298 -8.37 40.15 20.03
N ILE A 299 -8.30 39.95 18.71
CA ILE A 299 -8.05 41.03 17.73
C ILE A 299 -9.14 42.08 17.76
N MET A 300 -10.41 41.66 17.74
CA MET A 300 -11.55 42.57 17.82
C MET A 300 -11.55 43.40 19.10
N LYS A 301 -11.22 42.79 20.25
CA LYS A 301 -11.07 43.55 21.51
C LYS A 301 -9.97 44.61 21.43
N ARG A 302 -8.81 44.28 20.87
CA ARG A 302 -7.69 45.23 20.67
C ARG A 302 -8.09 46.35 19.72
N LEU A 303 -8.75 46.06 18.62
CA LEU A 303 -9.23 47.05 17.66
C LEU A 303 -10.24 47.99 18.30
N HIS A 304 -11.17 47.48 19.11
CA HIS A 304 -12.15 48.30 19.86
C HIS A 304 -11.46 49.26 20.86
N LEU A 305 -10.46 48.76 21.59
CA LEU A 305 -9.67 49.61 22.50
C LEU A 305 -8.93 50.69 21.74
N TYR A 306 -8.31 50.36 20.60
CA TYR A 306 -7.58 51.33 19.77
C TYR A 306 -8.52 52.42 19.21
N MET A 307 -9.67 52.02 18.68
CA MET A 307 -10.67 52.99 18.19
C MET A 307 -11.15 53.92 19.31
N ARG A 308 -11.37 53.40 20.52
CA ARG A 308 -11.79 54.19 21.69
C ARG A 308 -10.73 55.21 22.09
N THR A 309 -9.44 54.88 22.06
CA THR A 309 -8.32 55.82 22.34
C THR A 309 -8.24 56.90 21.28
N VAL A 310 -8.32 56.56 20.00
CA VAL A 310 -8.29 57.52 18.89
C VAL A 310 -9.50 58.47 18.92
N TYR A 311 -10.68 58.00 19.29
CA TYR A 311 -11.88 58.85 19.46
C TYR A 311 -11.71 59.81 20.65
N LEU A 312 -11.07 59.43 21.73
CA LEU A 312 -10.81 60.29 22.89
C LEU A 312 -9.73 61.36 22.59
N GLU A 313 -8.69 61.01 21.82
CA GLU A 313 -7.66 61.96 21.43
C GLU A 313 -8.16 63.02 20.42
N ASN A 314 -9.15 62.69 19.59
CA ASN A 314 -9.74 63.65 18.62
C ASN A 314 -10.92 64.50 19.22
N ALA A 315 -11.30 64.22 20.45
CA ALA A 315 -12.39 64.94 21.15
C ALA A 315 -11.86 66.00 22.09
N PHE A 316 -10.55 66.18 22.18
CA PHE A 316 -9.85 67.28 22.86
C PHE A 316 -9.00 68.06 21.85
#